data_52d8d448021ba7a915c9f97a7ec31535
#
_entry.id   52d8d448021ba7a915c9f97a7ec31535
#
_cell.length_a   1.000
_cell.length_b   1.000
_cell.length_c   1.000
_cell.angle_alpha   90.00
_cell.angle_beta   90.00
_cell.angle_gamma   90.00
#
_symmetry.space_group_name_H-M   'P 1'
#
loop_
_entity.id
_entity.type
_entity.pdbx_description
1 polymer ?
#
loop_
_entity_poly.entity_id
_entity_poly.type
_entity_poly.pdbx_seq_one_letter_code
_entity_poly.pdbx_strand_id
1 'polypeptide(L)'
;MKIVHVAPNAPYEEGWSYQENLLPKYQAKLGHQVILVVSTQRHHQSEQGCCSFEDYRSDDGYRVIRQPIRLFPLPFLRRTLQHLEVYDLLCREKPDVIFHHGLISPSVRQAVRYKKRINPDCVILQDNHMDYNIGFTVDCLKGRILKLIYRQLYRSTDRYINKVYGVTPWRKDYARDIFGVPEEKLDILIMGADDDQLDFANRDRYRTELRQKHGIRDDEFLIVTGGKIDQKKKIHLLMDAVKELEGVKLLICGTATEDFLEEYQSHLNPNVIDAGWIPSQQLYGYFFASDLAFFPGQHSVLWEQACASKLPCVFGKWEGMDHVNNGGNARFLDCSAPEQLRDMILQLRFTPEYQQMLAAARSDKTDIYLYSRIAEKSLECAVRK
;
A
#
# COMPACT_ATOMS: atom_id res chain seq x y z
N MET A 1 -4.31 6.15 -24.11
CA MET A 1 -5.08 4.89 -23.99
C MET A 1 -6.31 5.12 -23.13
N LYS A 2 -7.34 4.29 -23.28
CA LYS A 2 -8.46 4.22 -22.36
C LYS A 2 -8.23 3.05 -21.39
N ILE A 3 -8.25 3.31 -20.11
CA ILE A 3 -7.96 2.35 -19.03
C ILE A 3 -9.21 2.22 -18.16
N VAL A 4 -9.63 0.99 -17.90
CA VAL A 4 -10.70 0.70 -16.94
C VAL A 4 -10.15 -0.10 -15.79
N HIS A 5 -10.18 0.50 -14.58
CA HIS A 5 -9.93 -0.19 -13.32
C HIS A 5 -11.21 -0.86 -12.81
N VAL A 6 -11.11 -2.09 -12.36
CA VAL A 6 -12.22 -2.84 -11.75
C VAL A 6 -11.78 -3.25 -10.35
N ALA A 7 -12.33 -2.62 -9.32
CA ALA A 7 -11.99 -2.85 -7.91
C ALA A 7 -13.19 -3.38 -7.11
N PRO A 8 -13.50 -4.68 -7.21
CA PRO A 8 -14.72 -5.25 -6.65
C PRO A 8 -14.66 -5.45 -5.13
N ASN A 9 -13.47 -5.54 -4.54
CA ASN A 9 -13.31 -5.99 -3.16
C ASN A 9 -12.79 -4.90 -2.21
N ALA A 10 -12.39 -3.75 -2.74
CA ALA A 10 -11.89 -2.64 -1.95
C ALA A 10 -12.99 -1.58 -1.75
N PRO A 11 -13.24 -1.09 -0.52
CA PRO A 11 -14.00 0.12 -0.33
C PRO A 11 -13.20 1.28 -0.91
N TYR A 12 -13.88 2.14 -1.68
CA TYR A 12 -13.29 3.33 -2.27
C TYR A 12 -13.86 4.58 -1.63
N GLU A 13 -13.00 5.45 -1.14
CA GLU A 13 -13.34 6.80 -0.67
C GLU A 13 -12.40 7.81 -1.31
N GLU A 14 -12.94 8.98 -1.67
CA GLU A 14 -12.16 10.08 -2.23
C GLU A 14 -11.07 10.54 -1.24
N GLY A 15 -9.91 10.91 -1.78
CA GLY A 15 -8.79 11.43 -0.99
C GLY A 15 -8.00 10.40 -0.19
N TRP A 16 -8.30 9.11 -0.32
CA TRP A 16 -7.48 8.07 0.28
C TRP A 16 -6.19 7.84 -0.52
N SER A 17 -5.13 7.44 0.18
CA SER A 17 -3.82 7.13 -0.40
C SER A 17 -3.66 5.64 -0.74
N TYR A 18 -4.74 4.96 -1.11
CA TYR A 18 -4.69 3.57 -1.55
C TYR A 18 -4.37 3.45 -3.04
N GLN A 19 -3.94 2.28 -3.47
CA GLN A 19 -3.58 2.04 -4.86
C GLN A 19 -4.75 2.27 -5.82
N GLU A 20 -5.97 1.95 -5.39
CA GLU A 20 -7.20 2.16 -6.15
C GLU A 20 -7.54 3.65 -6.36
N ASN A 21 -6.97 4.54 -5.55
CA ASN A 21 -7.06 5.99 -5.71
C ASN A 21 -5.89 6.53 -6.54
N LEU A 22 -4.67 6.21 -6.11
CA LEU A 22 -3.47 6.85 -6.63
C LEU A 22 -3.06 6.34 -8.02
N LEU A 23 -3.24 5.05 -8.30
CA LEU A 23 -2.90 4.52 -9.62
C LEU A 23 -3.76 5.13 -10.73
N PRO A 24 -5.12 5.20 -10.63
CA PRO A 24 -5.95 5.93 -11.59
C PRO A 24 -5.61 7.41 -11.71
N LYS A 25 -5.32 8.10 -10.60
CA LYS A 25 -4.92 9.52 -10.56
C LYS A 25 -3.68 9.75 -11.43
N TYR A 26 -2.61 9.00 -11.20
CA TYR A 26 -1.35 9.21 -11.92
C TYR A 26 -1.41 8.72 -13.37
N GLN A 27 -2.19 7.69 -13.68
CA GLN A 27 -2.46 7.31 -15.07
C GLN A 27 -3.26 8.39 -15.81
N ALA A 28 -4.22 9.06 -15.15
CA ALA A 28 -4.91 10.22 -15.73
C ALA A 28 -3.94 11.40 -15.97
N LYS A 29 -3.01 11.66 -15.04
CA LYS A 29 -1.94 12.67 -15.22
C LYS A 29 -0.98 12.35 -16.37
N LEU A 30 -0.77 11.08 -16.68
CA LEU A 30 -0.04 10.65 -17.88
C LEU A 30 -0.82 10.85 -19.19
N GLY A 31 -2.02 11.44 -19.12
CA GLY A 31 -2.84 11.75 -20.30
C GLY A 31 -3.73 10.61 -20.77
N HIS A 32 -3.96 9.60 -19.94
CA HIS A 32 -4.88 8.50 -20.24
C HIS A 32 -6.32 8.83 -19.85
N GLN A 33 -7.29 8.27 -20.56
CA GLN A 33 -8.69 8.28 -20.14
C GLN A 33 -8.90 7.15 -19.15
N VAL A 34 -9.12 7.49 -17.88
CA VAL A 34 -9.21 6.50 -16.81
C VAL A 34 -10.62 6.44 -16.24
N ILE A 35 -11.14 5.23 -16.07
CA ILE A 35 -12.43 4.93 -15.44
C ILE A 35 -12.14 3.95 -14.31
N LEU A 36 -12.61 4.26 -13.11
CA LEU A 36 -12.55 3.37 -11.95
C LEU A 36 -13.96 2.86 -11.63
N VAL A 37 -14.13 1.55 -11.67
CA VAL A 37 -15.39 0.87 -11.33
C VAL A 37 -15.25 0.22 -9.96
N VAL A 38 -16.05 0.68 -9.01
CA VAL A 38 -16.04 0.26 -7.60
C VAL A 38 -17.42 -0.15 -7.13
N SER A 39 -17.48 -0.76 -5.95
CA SER A 39 -18.74 -1.08 -5.30
C SER A 39 -19.43 0.17 -4.72
N THR A 40 -20.75 0.05 -4.51
CA THR A 40 -21.52 1.04 -3.75
C THR A 40 -21.26 0.98 -2.24
N GLN A 41 -20.45 0.03 -1.75
CA GLN A 41 -20.06 -0.05 -0.35
C GLN A 41 -19.04 1.04 -0.01
N ARG A 42 -19.29 1.78 1.08
CA ARG A 42 -18.41 2.79 1.65
C ARG A 42 -17.87 2.33 3.00
N HIS A 43 -16.66 2.75 3.35
CA HIS A 43 -15.96 2.29 4.56
C HIS A 43 -16.67 2.66 5.87
N HIS A 44 -17.27 3.86 5.92
CA HIS A 44 -17.90 4.39 7.15
C HIS A 44 -19.40 4.13 7.26
N GLN A 45 -19.99 3.41 6.32
CA GLN A 45 -21.40 3.07 6.41
C GLN A 45 -21.54 1.65 6.95
N SER A 46 -22.19 1.54 8.11
CA SER A 46 -22.72 0.28 8.65
C SER A 46 -23.45 -0.49 7.54
N GLU A 47 -23.74 -1.77 7.73
CA GLU A 47 -24.33 -2.70 6.75
C GLU A 47 -25.57 -2.18 5.96
N GLN A 48 -26.13 -1.02 6.34
CA GLN A 48 -27.23 -0.32 5.67
C GLN A 48 -26.81 0.76 4.66
N GLY A 49 -25.53 1.05 4.52
CA GLY A 49 -25.02 2.16 3.70
C GLY A 49 -24.58 1.75 2.29
N CYS A 50 -25.41 1.00 1.55
CA CYS A 50 -25.23 0.90 0.10
C CYS A 50 -25.73 2.21 -0.54
N CYS A 51 -24.81 3.05 -1.08
CA CYS A 51 -25.24 4.14 -1.92
C CYS A 51 -25.87 3.58 -3.22
N SER A 52 -26.69 4.40 -3.86
CA SER A 52 -27.21 4.13 -5.20
C SER A 52 -26.08 4.11 -6.24
N PHE A 53 -26.38 3.66 -7.43
CA PHE A 53 -25.48 3.83 -8.59
C PHE A 53 -25.06 5.30 -8.70
N GLU A 54 -23.74 5.52 -8.85
CA GLU A 54 -23.15 6.84 -9.07
C GLU A 54 -22.22 6.78 -10.28
N ASP A 55 -22.16 7.87 -11.03
CA ASP A 55 -21.27 8.05 -12.19
C ASP A 55 -20.83 9.51 -12.23
N TYR A 56 -19.57 9.77 -11.85
CA TYR A 56 -19.06 11.11 -11.68
C TYR A 56 -17.56 11.20 -12.02
N ARG A 57 -17.06 12.41 -12.13
CA ARG A 57 -15.62 12.67 -12.25
C ARG A 57 -15.05 13.03 -10.89
N SER A 58 -13.98 12.34 -10.48
CA SER A 58 -13.24 12.67 -9.26
C SER A 58 -12.47 13.99 -9.41
N ASP A 59 -12.10 14.60 -8.28
CA ASP A 59 -11.24 15.79 -8.26
C ASP A 59 -9.85 15.50 -8.87
N ASP A 60 -9.38 14.26 -8.81
CA ASP A 60 -8.14 13.79 -9.43
C ASP A 60 -8.24 13.53 -10.96
N GLY A 61 -9.40 13.84 -11.58
CA GLY A 61 -9.56 13.90 -13.03
C GLY A 61 -9.96 12.60 -13.72
N TYR A 62 -10.08 11.45 -13.02
CA TYR A 62 -10.63 10.22 -13.57
C TYR A 62 -12.12 10.07 -13.28
N ARG A 63 -12.81 9.22 -14.07
CA ARG A 63 -14.23 8.94 -13.88
C ARG A 63 -14.43 7.79 -12.91
N VAL A 64 -15.34 7.94 -11.97
CA VAL A 64 -15.70 6.91 -10.98
C VAL A 64 -17.12 6.42 -11.26
N ILE A 65 -17.29 5.11 -11.31
CA ILE A 65 -18.59 4.46 -11.47
C ILE A 65 -18.79 3.53 -10.28
N ARG A 66 -19.76 3.86 -9.42
CA ARG A 66 -20.17 3.03 -8.30
C ARG A 66 -21.37 2.19 -8.70
N GLN A 67 -21.27 0.89 -8.50
CA GLN A 67 -22.37 -0.02 -8.82
C GLN A 67 -22.52 -1.12 -7.77
N PRO A 68 -23.76 -1.69 -7.60
CA PRO A 68 -23.99 -2.72 -6.63
C PRO A 68 -23.15 -3.98 -6.87
N ILE A 69 -22.64 -4.55 -5.78
CA ILE A 69 -21.99 -5.86 -5.82
C ILE A 69 -23.04 -6.95 -6.04
N ARG A 70 -22.74 -7.89 -6.93
CA ARG A 70 -23.47 -9.14 -7.08
C ARG A 70 -22.89 -10.19 -6.15
N LEU A 71 -23.75 -10.75 -5.32
CA LEU A 71 -23.40 -11.82 -4.39
C LEU A 71 -23.57 -13.19 -5.08
N PHE A 72 -22.65 -14.11 -4.75
CA PHE A 72 -22.76 -15.45 -5.31
C PHE A 72 -23.98 -16.21 -4.75
N PRO A 73 -24.69 -17.02 -5.54
CA PRO A 73 -25.94 -17.68 -5.11
C PRO A 73 -25.79 -18.61 -3.92
N LEU A 74 -24.64 -19.34 -3.83
CA LEU A 74 -24.41 -20.29 -2.75
C LEU A 74 -24.01 -19.59 -1.44
N PRO A 75 -24.72 -19.81 -0.33
CA PRO A 75 -24.55 -19.06 0.92
C PRO A 75 -23.11 -19.03 1.44
N PHE A 76 -22.39 -20.18 1.41
CA PHE A 76 -21.03 -20.29 1.91
C PHE A 76 -19.97 -19.60 1.03
N LEU A 77 -20.29 -19.30 -0.24
CA LEU A 77 -19.45 -18.57 -1.18
C LEU A 77 -19.95 -17.14 -1.42
N ARG A 78 -21.04 -16.72 -0.80
CA ARG A 78 -21.76 -15.50 -1.09
C ARG A 78 -20.90 -14.26 -1.03
N ARG A 79 -20.08 -14.12 0.02
CA ARG A 79 -19.14 -13.00 0.18
C ARG A 79 -17.78 -13.28 -0.48
N THR A 80 -17.44 -14.53 -0.68
CA THR A 80 -16.15 -15.00 -1.17
C THR A 80 -16.00 -14.78 -2.68
N LEU A 81 -17.09 -14.96 -3.44
CA LEU A 81 -17.13 -14.80 -4.89
C LEU A 81 -18.03 -13.63 -5.32
N GLN A 82 -18.04 -12.57 -4.53
CA GLN A 82 -18.72 -11.34 -4.93
C GLN A 82 -18.04 -10.69 -6.15
N HIS A 83 -18.83 -10.03 -6.99
CA HIS A 83 -18.33 -9.46 -8.23
C HIS A 83 -19.13 -8.24 -8.67
N LEU A 84 -18.51 -7.42 -9.51
CA LEU A 84 -19.17 -6.32 -10.23
C LEU A 84 -19.58 -6.79 -11.62
N GLU A 85 -20.74 -6.34 -12.11
CA GLU A 85 -21.20 -6.58 -13.47
C GLU A 85 -20.62 -5.52 -14.42
N VAL A 86 -19.50 -5.86 -15.09
CA VAL A 86 -18.73 -4.88 -15.87
C VAL A 86 -18.78 -5.13 -17.39
N TYR A 87 -19.35 -6.23 -17.86
CA TYR A 87 -19.26 -6.60 -19.28
C TYR A 87 -19.85 -5.54 -20.22
N ASP A 88 -21.09 -5.09 -19.94
CA ASP A 88 -21.77 -4.10 -20.78
C ASP A 88 -21.07 -2.73 -20.72
N LEU A 89 -20.53 -2.37 -19.56
CA LEU A 89 -19.67 -1.19 -19.41
C LEU A 89 -18.45 -1.29 -20.31
N LEU A 90 -17.72 -2.41 -20.25
CA LEU A 90 -16.52 -2.63 -21.08
C LEU A 90 -16.84 -2.59 -22.56
N CYS A 91 -17.97 -3.17 -22.98
CA CYS A 91 -18.44 -3.12 -24.40
C CYS A 91 -18.73 -1.68 -24.85
N ARG A 92 -19.30 -0.84 -23.97
CA ARG A 92 -19.60 0.57 -24.25
C ARG A 92 -18.33 1.43 -24.25
N GLU A 93 -17.49 1.28 -23.27
CA GLU A 93 -16.30 2.11 -23.08
C GLU A 93 -15.12 1.71 -24.00
N LYS A 94 -15.06 0.45 -24.43
CA LYS A 94 -14.02 -0.10 -25.32
C LYS A 94 -12.58 0.20 -24.84
N PRO A 95 -12.20 -0.22 -23.61
CA PRO A 95 -10.87 0.06 -23.11
C PRO A 95 -9.75 -0.65 -23.89
N ASP A 96 -8.59 -0.02 -23.91
CA ASP A 96 -7.33 -0.60 -24.37
C ASP A 96 -6.70 -1.48 -23.28
N VAL A 97 -6.88 -1.06 -22.02
CA VAL A 97 -6.34 -1.73 -20.82
C VAL A 97 -7.44 -1.92 -19.78
N ILE A 98 -7.50 -3.11 -19.20
CA ILE A 98 -8.33 -3.41 -18.03
C ILE A 98 -7.39 -3.77 -16.89
N PHE A 99 -7.40 -2.97 -15.82
CA PHE A 99 -6.67 -3.26 -14.58
C PHE A 99 -7.66 -3.79 -13.54
N HIS A 100 -7.60 -5.09 -13.27
CA HIS A 100 -8.51 -5.75 -12.34
C HIS A 100 -7.84 -5.95 -10.99
N HIS A 101 -8.31 -5.22 -9.96
CA HIS A 101 -7.77 -5.30 -8.61
C HIS A 101 -8.20 -6.59 -7.91
N GLY A 102 -7.19 -7.37 -7.51
CA GLY A 102 -7.34 -8.64 -6.82
C GLY A 102 -7.55 -9.85 -7.74
N LEU A 103 -7.22 -11.04 -7.19
CA LEU A 103 -7.27 -12.33 -7.90
C LEU A 103 -8.51 -13.18 -7.55
N ILE A 104 -9.34 -12.73 -6.61
CA ILE A 104 -10.42 -13.54 -6.06
C ILE A 104 -11.81 -13.26 -6.65
N SER A 105 -11.98 -12.19 -7.43
CA SER A 105 -13.30 -11.80 -7.94
C SER A 105 -13.58 -12.37 -9.33
N PRO A 106 -14.76 -12.99 -9.52
CA PRO A 106 -15.24 -13.46 -10.83
C PRO A 106 -15.42 -12.36 -11.89
N SER A 107 -15.39 -11.07 -11.55
CA SER A 107 -15.44 -9.96 -12.50
C SER A 107 -14.39 -10.08 -13.60
N VAL A 108 -13.23 -10.69 -13.31
CA VAL A 108 -12.17 -10.93 -14.30
C VAL A 108 -12.66 -11.76 -15.49
N ARG A 109 -13.62 -12.67 -15.31
CA ARG A 109 -14.20 -13.44 -16.42
C ARG A 109 -14.96 -12.56 -17.41
N GLN A 110 -15.52 -11.46 -16.95
CA GLN A 110 -16.21 -10.49 -17.80
C GLN A 110 -15.20 -9.66 -18.61
N ALA A 111 -14.07 -9.29 -18.02
CA ALA A 111 -12.94 -8.69 -18.73
C ALA A 111 -12.41 -9.63 -19.84
N VAL A 112 -12.23 -10.90 -19.51
CA VAL A 112 -11.82 -11.93 -20.49
C VAL A 112 -12.87 -12.12 -21.59
N ARG A 113 -14.17 -12.12 -21.26
CA ARG A 113 -15.25 -12.19 -22.25
C ARG A 113 -15.21 -11.00 -23.20
N TYR A 114 -14.98 -9.79 -22.68
CA TYR A 114 -14.79 -8.58 -23.49
C TYR A 114 -13.59 -8.74 -24.42
N LYS A 115 -12.42 -9.09 -23.93
CA LYS A 115 -11.22 -9.33 -24.76
C LYS A 115 -11.47 -10.34 -25.87
N LYS A 116 -12.13 -11.43 -25.59
CA LYS A 116 -12.42 -12.49 -26.57
C LYS A 116 -13.37 -12.07 -27.67
N ARG A 117 -14.36 -11.23 -27.39
CA ARG A 117 -15.48 -10.96 -28.28
C ARG A 117 -15.45 -9.60 -28.95
N ILE A 118 -14.84 -8.61 -28.30
CA ILE A 118 -14.90 -7.20 -28.68
C ILE A 118 -13.54 -6.64 -29.06
N ASN A 119 -12.53 -6.79 -28.16
CA ASN A 119 -11.19 -6.25 -28.40
C ASN A 119 -10.11 -7.28 -28.05
N PRO A 120 -9.67 -8.12 -29.00
CA PRO A 120 -8.64 -9.14 -28.76
C PRO A 120 -7.29 -8.56 -28.30
N ASP A 121 -7.00 -7.31 -28.67
CA ASP A 121 -5.75 -6.61 -28.33
C ASP A 121 -5.78 -5.97 -26.94
N CYS A 122 -6.94 -5.93 -26.28
CA CYS A 122 -7.07 -5.39 -24.93
C CYS A 122 -6.09 -6.07 -23.96
N VAL A 123 -5.33 -5.27 -23.22
CA VAL A 123 -4.41 -5.76 -22.19
C VAL A 123 -5.17 -5.93 -20.88
N ILE A 124 -5.06 -7.11 -20.26
CA ILE A 124 -5.66 -7.37 -18.94
C ILE A 124 -4.55 -7.55 -17.93
N LEU A 125 -4.55 -6.69 -16.90
CA LEU A 125 -3.64 -6.66 -15.78
C LEU A 125 -4.39 -7.01 -14.50
N GLN A 126 -3.71 -7.67 -13.56
CA GLN A 126 -4.23 -7.90 -12.22
C GLN A 126 -3.19 -7.53 -11.18
N ASP A 127 -3.62 -7.26 -9.95
CA ASP A 127 -2.75 -7.15 -8.79
C ASP A 127 -3.13 -8.13 -7.68
N ASN A 128 -2.25 -8.27 -6.70
CA ASN A 128 -2.48 -9.07 -5.51
C ASN A 128 -1.99 -8.34 -4.25
N HIS A 129 -2.92 -8.10 -3.33
CA HIS A 129 -2.69 -7.49 -2.01
C HIS A 129 -2.72 -8.52 -0.88
N MET A 130 -3.05 -9.79 -1.18
CA MET A 130 -3.08 -10.87 -0.20
C MET A 130 -1.71 -11.47 -0.01
N ASP A 131 -1.41 -11.87 1.22
CA ASP A 131 -0.20 -12.60 1.60
C ASP A 131 -0.53 -13.74 2.58
N TYR A 132 0.49 -14.47 3.05
CA TYR A 132 0.32 -15.60 3.95
C TYR A 132 -0.23 -15.21 5.32
N ASN A 133 -0.20 -13.94 5.71
CA ASN A 133 -0.73 -13.42 6.97
C ASN A 133 -2.10 -12.77 6.84
N ILE A 134 -2.40 -12.14 5.68
CA ILE A 134 -3.64 -11.39 5.42
C ILE A 134 -4.60 -12.20 4.56
N GLY A 135 -4.11 -13.22 3.86
CA GLY A 135 -4.92 -14.11 3.02
C GLY A 135 -5.77 -15.11 3.83
N PHE A 136 -6.38 -16.03 3.13
CA PHE A 136 -7.03 -17.17 3.77
C PHE A 136 -6.00 -18.24 4.12
N THR A 137 -6.12 -18.82 5.31
CA THR A 137 -5.26 -19.94 5.71
C THR A 137 -5.62 -21.22 4.92
N VAL A 138 -4.60 -21.92 4.42
CA VAL A 138 -4.77 -23.21 3.73
C VAL A 138 -4.71 -24.41 4.68
N ASP A 139 -4.50 -24.18 5.97
CA ASP A 139 -4.32 -25.24 6.96
C ASP A 139 -5.63 -25.92 7.35
N CYS A 140 -6.76 -25.27 7.10
CA CYS A 140 -8.08 -25.83 7.34
C CYS A 140 -8.76 -26.29 6.02
N LEU A 141 -9.73 -27.20 6.13
CA LEU A 141 -10.49 -27.73 4.98
C LEU A 141 -11.12 -26.63 4.14
N LYS A 142 -11.71 -25.59 4.78
CA LYS A 142 -12.31 -24.43 4.10
C LYS A 142 -11.26 -23.70 3.26
N GLY A 143 -10.08 -23.46 3.81
CA GLY A 143 -9.00 -22.76 3.10
C GLY A 143 -8.49 -23.57 1.90
N ARG A 144 -8.38 -24.90 2.02
CA ARG A 144 -8.00 -25.77 0.90
C ARG A 144 -9.04 -25.73 -0.22
N ILE A 145 -10.33 -25.74 0.11
CA ILE A 145 -11.41 -25.59 -0.87
C ILE A 145 -11.33 -24.22 -1.56
N LEU A 146 -11.15 -23.13 -0.80
CA LEU A 146 -11.01 -21.78 -1.36
C LEU A 146 -9.79 -21.68 -2.29
N LYS A 147 -8.64 -22.25 -1.89
CA LYS A 147 -7.45 -22.33 -2.76
C LYS A 147 -7.77 -23.00 -4.09
N LEU A 148 -8.48 -24.10 -4.07
CA LEU A 148 -8.88 -24.81 -5.30
C LEU A 148 -9.81 -23.96 -6.17
N ILE A 149 -10.81 -23.31 -5.57
CA ILE A 149 -11.77 -22.44 -6.27
C ILE A 149 -11.04 -21.27 -6.94
N TYR A 150 -10.21 -20.54 -6.20
CA TYR A 150 -9.49 -19.38 -6.73
C TYR A 150 -8.45 -19.78 -7.78
N ARG A 151 -7.74 -20.89 -7.55
CA ARG A 151 -6.81 -21.45 -8.53
C ARG A 151 -7.51 -21.84 -9.82
N GLN A 152 -8.72 -22.41 -9.73
CA GLN A 152 -9.53 -22.72 -10.90
C GLN A 152 -10.09 -21.47 -11.57
N LEU A 153 -10.45 -20.44 -10.81
CA LEU A 153 -10.84 -19.15 -11.35
C LEU A 153 -9.71 -18.55 -12.19
N TYR A 154 -8.50 -18.48 -11.62
CA TYR A 154 -7.32 -17.97 -12.31
C TYR A 154 -7.01 -18.80 -13.57
N ARG A 155 -6.90 -20.14 -13.46
CA ARG A 155 -6.62 -21.02 -14.59
C ARG A 155 -7.61 -20.87 -15.74
N SER A 156 -8.87 -20.58 -15.44
CA SER A 156 -9.91 -20.38 -16.48
C SER A 156 -9.71 -19.09 -17.28
N THR A 157 -8.89 -18.17 -16.79
CA THR A 157 -8.65 -16.84 -17.37
C THR A 157 -7.20 -16.63 -17.77
N ASP A 158 -6.28 -17.42 -17.23
CA ASP A 158 -4.82 -17.26 -17.31
C ASP A 158 -4.30 -16.87 -18.71
N ARG A 159 -4.66 -17.61 -19.75
CA ARG A 159 -4.18 -17.34 -21.14
C ARG A 159 -4.53 -15.94 -21.67
N TYR A 160 -5.47 -15.23 -21.05
CA TYR A 160 -5.91 -13.89 -21.45
C TYR A 160 -5.34 -12.79 -20.55
N ILE A 161 -4.80 -13.15 -19.40
CA ILE A 161 -4.13 -12.21 -18.48
C ILE A 161 -2.72 -11.96 -18.99
N ASN A 162 -2.37 -10.69 -19.15
CA ASN A 162 -1.07 -10.29 -19.66
C ASN A 162 -0.03 -10.24 -18.54
N LYS A 163 -0.38 -9.71 -17.34
CA LYS A 163 0.51 -9.57 -16.20
C LYS A 163 -0.26 -9.60 -14.89
N VAL A 164 0.36 -10.15 -13.85
CA VAL A 164 -0.12 -10.14 -12.47
C VAL A 164 0.96 -9.52 -11.60
N TYR A 165 0.59 -8.49 -10.85
CA TYR A 165 1.50 -7.75 -9.97
C TYR A 165 1.28 -8.15 -8.51
N GLY A 166 2.33 -8.57 -7.80
CA GLY A 166 2.34 -8.53 -6.35
C GLY A 166 2.75 -7.13 -5.89
N VAL A 167 2.04 -6.56 -4.91
CA VAL A 167 2.43 -5.22 -4.40
C VAL A 167 3.63 -5.26 -3.46
N THR A 168 4.14 -6.44 -3.15
CA THR A 168 5.44 -6.73 -2.52
C THR A 168 5.98 -8.06 -3.05
N PRO A 169 7.28 -8.37 -2.90
CA PRO A 169 7.82 -9.71 -3.26
C PRO A 169 7.05 -10.85 -2.59
N TRP A 170 6.74 -10.72 -1.30
CA TRP A 170 5.95 -11.69 -0.52
C TRP A 170 4.57 -11.96 -1.12
N ARG A 171 3.90 -10.89 -1.61
CA ARG A 171 2.59 -10.98 -2.25
C ARG A 171 2.66 -11.50 -3.68
N LYS A 172 3.77 -11.28 -4.39
CA LYS A 172 4.07 -11.93 -5.66
C LYS A 172 4.18 -13.45 -5.46
N ASP A 173 4.96 -13.88 -4.46
CA ASP A 173 5.14 -15.30 -4.14
C ASP A 173 3.81 -15.96 -3.72
N TYR A 174 2.99 -15.27 -2.93
CA TYR A 174 1.64 -15.73 -2.59
C TYR A 174 0.78 -15.95 -3.84
N ALA A 175 0.84 -15.06 -4.81
CA ALA A 175 0.11 -15.22 -6.07
C ALA A 175 0.57 -16.49 -6.84
N ARG A 176 1.86 -16.78 -6.87
CA ARG A 176 2.41 -18.00 -7.45
C ARG A 176 1.91 -19.24 -6.70
N ASP A 177 2.09 -19.28 -5.38
CA ASP A 177 1.94 -20.50 -4.57
C ASP A 177 0.47 -20.83 -4.30
N ILE A 178 -0.37 -19.84 -4.14
CA ILE A 178 -1.78 -20.01 -3.79
C ILE A 178 -2.67 -20.05 -5.04
N PHE A 179 -2.51 -19.09 -5.93
CA PHE A 179 -3.35 -19.01 -7.13
C PHE A 179 -2.78 -19.78 -8.32
N GLY A 180 -1.48 -20.10 -8.30
CA GLY A 180 -0.80 -20.82 -9.37
C GLY A 180 -0.54 -19.96 -10.58
N VAL A 181 -0.26 -18.67 -10.35
CA VAL A 181 0.16 -17.73 -11.42
C VAL A 181 1.55 -18.15 -11.90
N PRO A 182 1.75 -18.32 -13.23
CA PRO A 182 3.06 -18.63 -13.79
C PRO A 182 4.09 -17.49 -13.55
N GLU A 183 5.35 -17.86 -13.28
CA GLU A 183 6.40 -16.88 -12.94
C GLU A 183 6.61 -15.84 -14.05
N GLU A 184 6.51 -16.22 -15.32
CA GLU A 184 6.66 -15.33 -16.47
C GLU A 184 5.57 -14.25 -16.56
N LYS A 185 4.46 -14.43 -15.88
CA LYS A 185 3.39 -13.43 -15.78
C LYS A 185 3.46 -12.58 -14.53
N LEU A 186 4.26 -13.00 -13.56
CA LEU A 186 4.42 -12.30 -12.30
C LEU A 186 5.41 -11.13 -12.43
N ASP A 187 5.08 -10.04 -11.74
CA ASP A 187 5.98 -8.92 -11.52
C ASP A 187 5.62 -8.23 -10.19
N ILE A 188 6.39 -7.22 -9.81
CA ILE A 188 6.15 -6.43 -8.61
C ILE A 188 5.73 -5.03 -9.03
N LEU A 189 4.57 -4.59 -8.54
CA LEU A 189 4.09 -3.20 -8.62
C LEU A 189 3.91 -2.70 -7.20
N ILE A 190 4.96 -2.11 -6.63
CA ILE A 190 4.96 -1.64 -5.25
C ILE A 190 3.91 -0.55 -5.02
N MET A 191 3.52 -0.37 -3.79
CA MET A 191 2.81 0.84 -3.34
C MET A 191 3.81 1.97 -3.10
N GLY A 192 3.32 3.20 -2.89
CA GLY A 192 4.21 4.34 -2.73
C GLY A 192 3.54 5.56 -2.14
N ALA A 193 4.11 6.71 -2.43
CA ALA A 193 3.64 8.02 -2.00
C ALA A 193 2.96 8.79 -3.12
N ASP A 194 1.98 9.61 -2.73
CA ASP A 194 1.36 10.61 -3.60
C ASP A 194 2.35 11.75 -3.85
N ASP A 195 2.88 11.85 -5.06
CA ASP A 195 3.86 12.87 -5.46
C ASP A 195 3.37 14.30 -5.18
N ASP A 196 2.06 14.55 -5.34
CA ASP A 196 1.46 15.87 -5.11
C ASP A 196 1.53 16.31 -3.64
N GLN A 197 1.68 15.36 -2.73
CA GLN A 197 1.78 15.61 -1.30
C GLN A 197 3.23 15.75 -0.82
N LEU A 198 4.21 15.43 -1.69
CA LEU A 198 5.64 15.50 -1.37
C LEU A 198 6.20 16.89 -1.72
N ASP A 199 5.91 17.87 -0.89
CA ASP A 199 6.38 19.25 -1.05
C ASP A 199 7.85 19.40 -0.60
N PHE A 200 8.77 18.86 -1.40
CA PHE A 200 10.22 18.93 -1.12
C PHE A 200 10.74 20.37 -1.08
N ALA A 201 10.11 21.31 -1.78
CA ALA A 201 10.54 22.71 -1.80
C ALA A 201 10.35 23.38 -0.42
N ASN A 202 9.37 22.93 0.34
CA ASN A 202 9.08 23.43 1.68
C ASN A 202 9.53 22.50 2.81
N ARG A 203 10.40 21.53 2.52
CA ARG A 203 10.87 20.53 3.50
C ARG A 203 11.41 21.18 4.78
N ASP A 204 12.26 22.17 4.65
CA ASP A 204 12.90 22.85 5.81
C ASP A 204 11.87 23.62 6.64
N ARG A 205 10.85 24.20 5.99
CA ARG A 205 9.73 24.83 6.70
C ARG A 205 8.96 23.81 7.53
N TYR A 206 8.56 22.68 6.93
CA TYR A 206 7.89 21.59 7.68
C TYR A 206 8.73 21.10 8.84
N ARG A 207 10.04 20.94 8.62
CA ARG A 207 10.98 20.51 9.66
C ARG A 207 10.97 21.50 10.82
N THR A 208 11.11 22.80 10.56
CA THR A 208 11.14 23.84 11.59
C THR A 208 9.80 23.91 12.32
N GLU A 209 8.69 24.04 11.61
CA GLU A 209 7.36 24.21 12.19
C GLU A 209 6.95 23.02 13.06
N LEU A 210 7.16 21.78 12.59
CA LEU A 210 6.77 20.59 13.33
C LEU A 210 7.68 20.32 14.52
N ARG A 211 8.98 20.55 14.40
CA ARG A 211 9.90 20.43 15.54
C ARG A 211 9.56 21.47 16.62
N GLN A 212 9.29 22.71 16.24
CA GLN A 212 8.86 23.77 17.17
C GLN A 212 7.50 23.41 17.83
N LYS A 213 6.52 22.95 17.05
CA LYS A 213 5.19 22.52 17.54
C LYS A 213 5.29 21.45 18.65
N HIS A 214 6.24 20.53 18.51
CA HIS A 214 6.41 19.43 19.43
C HIS A 214 7.56 19.62 20.46
N GLY A 215 8.15 20.82 20.52
CA GLY A 215 9.22 21.14 21.47
C GLY A 215 10.51 20.36 21.25
N ILE A 216 10.80 19.98 20.01
CA ILE A 216 12.00 19.20 19.63
C ILE A 216 13.11 20.16 19.26
N ARG A 217 14.27 20.03 19.93
CA ARG A 217 15.45 20.88 19.64
C ARG A 217 16.13 20.46 18.33
N ASP A 218 16.88 21.37 17.72
CA ASP A 218 17.58 21.10 16.46
C ASP A 218 18.72 20.09 16.61
N ASP A 219 19.29 19.95 17.81
CA ASP A 219 20.34 18.99 18.15
C ASP A 219 19.80 17.61 18.53
N GLU A 220 18.50 17.45 18.67
CA GLU A 220 17.87 16.14 18.95
C GLU A 220 17.67 15.32 17.67
N PHE A 221 17.95 14.03 17.75
CA PHE A 221 17.70 13.06 16.68
C PHE A 221 16.25 12.59 16.74
N LEU A 222 15.48 12.94 15.72
CA LEU A 222 14.05 12.64 15.66
C LEU A 222 13.79 11.38 14.84
N ILE A 223 13.20 10.38 15.48
CA ILE A 223 12.73 9.14 14.86
C ILE A 223 11.22 9.23 14.67
N VAL A 224 10.72 8.82 13.51
CA VAL A 224 9.27 8.72 13.24
C VAL A 224 8.86 7.27 13.02
N THR A 225 7.70 6.91 13.57
CA THR A 225 6.99 5.66 13.32
C THR A 225 5.48 5.89 13.29
N GLY A 226 4.69 4.87 12.93
CA GLY A 226 3.23 5.04 12.98
C GLY A 226 2.42 3.98 12.24
N GLY A 227 1.15 4.34 12.03
CA GLY A 227 0.12 3.50 11.43
C GLY A 227 -0.91 3.03 12.47
N LYS A 228 -1.65 1.97 12.17
CA LYS A 228 -2.51 1.31 13.16
C LYS A 228 -1.61 0.61 14.17
N ILE A 229 -1.65 1.04 15.45
CA ILE A 229 -0.74 0.57 16.48
C ILE A 229 -1.37 -0.64 17.18
N ASP A 230 -0.78 -1.80 16.98
CA ASP A 230 -1.13 -3.06 17.63
C ASP A 230 0.14 -3.82 18.02
N GLN A 231 -0.01 -4.95 18.71
CA GLN A 231 1.11 -5.79 19.15
C GLN A 231 2.05 -6.16 17.99
N LYS A 232 1.53 -6.38 16.78
CA LYS A 232 2.31 -6.81 15.60
C LYS A 232 3.22 -5.70 15.05
N LYS A 233 2.88 -4.45 15.33
CA LYS A 233 3.71 -3.29 14.94
C LYS A 233 4.93 -3.09 15.83
N LYS A 234 4.97 -3.72 17.02
CA LYS A 234 6.12 -3.70 17.94
C LYS A 234 6.59 -2.28 18.31
N ILE A 235 5.72 -1.26 18.20
CA ILE A 235 6.08 0.13 18.49
C ILE A 235 6.43 0.30 19.97
N HIS A 236 5.80 -0.45 20.87
CA HIS A 236 6.14 -0.48 22.30
C HIS A 236 7.63 -0.82 22.56
N LEU A 237 8.22 -1.73 21.78
CA LEU A 237 9.66 -2.04 21.90
C LEU A 237 10.53 -0.83 21.51
N LEU A 238 10.10 -0.06 20.50
CA LEU A 238 10.82 1.15 20.11
C LEU A 238 10.67 2.27 21.15
N MET A 239 9.49 2.39 21.80
CA MET A 239 9.27 3.32 22.91
C MET A 239 10.20 3.02 24.08
N ASP A 240 10.35 1.75 24.44
CA ASP A 240 11.30 1.33 25.48
C ASP A 240 12.76 1.55 25.07
N ALA A 241 13.08 1.32 23.79
CA ALA A 241 14.43 1.52 23.28
C ALA A 241 14.91 2.97 23.40
N VAL A 242 14.02 3.96 23.22
CA VAL A 242 14.39 5.38 23.31
C VAL A 242 14.33 5.94 24.74
N LYS A 243 13.76 5.22 25.69
CA LYS A 243 13.44 5.72 27.05
C LYS A 243 14.61 6.41 27.76
N GLU A 244 15.80 5.86 27.62
CA GLU A 244 17.02 6.34 28.31
C GLU A 244 18.02 7.05 27.38
N LEU A 245 17.61 7.31 26.10
CA LEU A 245 18.50 7.94 25.14
C LEU A 245 18.41 9.47 25.19
N GLU A 246 19.43 10.11 25.73
CA GLU A 246 19.53 11.58 25.74
C GLU A 246 19.65 12.10 24.30
N GLY A 247 18.89 13.18 23.99
CA GLY A 247 18.91 13.83 22.68
C GLY A 247 18.34 12.97 21.55
N VAL A 248 17.48 11.99 21.87
CA VAL A 248 16.65 11.24 20.91
C VAL A 248 15.19 11.44 21.23
N LYS A 249 14.37 11.68 20.22
CA LYS A 249 12.92 11.74 20.33
C LYS A 249 12.27 10.75 19.36
N LEU A 250 11.20 10.13 19.81
CA LEU A 250 10.34 9.25 19.01
C LEU A 250 8.98 9.90 18.79
N LEU A 251 8.68 10.21 17.55
CA LEU A 251 7.39 10.75 17.13
C LEU A 251 6.52 9.62 16.58
N ILE A 252 5.33 9.44 17.14
CA ILE A 252 4.39 8.38 16.77
C ILE A 252 3.18 9.00 16.07
N CYS A 253 2.96 8.62 14.80
CA CYS A 253 1.83 9.06 13.98
C CYS A 253 0.85 7.90 13.79
N GLY A 254 -0.18 7.81 14.62
CA GLY A 254 -1.15 6.71 14.55
C GLY A 254 -2.02 6.60 15.78
N THR A 255 -2.87 5.58 15.81
CA THR A 255 -3.76 5.32 16.94
C THR A 255 -3.64 3.86 17.36
N ALA A 256 -3.53 3.62 18.66
CA ALA A 256 -3.56 2.29 19.23
C ALA A 256 -4.96 1.67 19.08
N THR A 257 -4.99 0.36 18.82
CA THR A 257 -6.23 -0.41 18.85
C THR A 257 -6.77 -0.52 20.26
N GLU A 258 -8.09 -0.68 20.41
CA GLU A 258 -8.73 -0.75 21.73
C GLU A 258 -8.13 -1.86 22.61
N ASP A 259 -7.83 -3.00 22.01
CA ASP A 259 -7.23 -4.16 22.68
C ASP A 259 -5.75 -3.97 23.04
N PHE A 260 -5.07 -2.95 22.53
CA PHE A 260 -3.66 -2.66 22.78
C PHE A 260 -3.44 -1.31 23.48
N LEU A 261 -4.47 -0.51 23.70
CA LEU A 261 -4.37 0.87 24.16
C LEU A 261 -3.73 0.97 25.58
N GLU A 262 -4.13 0.11 26.51
CA GLU A 262 -3.61 0.11 27.87
C GLU A 262 -2.11 -0.22 27.89
N GLU A 263 -1.71 -1.25 27.15
CA GLU A 263 -0.30 -1.64 27.00
C GLU A 263 0.50 -0.50 26.34
N TYR A 264 0.00 0.07 25.24
CA TYR A 264 0.65 1.21 24.57
C TYR A 264 0.88 2.39 25.52
N GLN A 265 -0.12 2.76 26.32
CA GLN A 265 -0.01 3.86 27.28
C GLN A 265 1.04 3.59 28.35
N SER A 266 1.23 2.35 28.78
CA SER A 266 2.22 1.98 29.80
C SER A 266 3.68 2.18 29.35
N HIS A 267 3.94 2.25 28.03
CA HIS A 267 5.26 2.47 27.45
C HIS A 267 5.56 3.95 27.17
N LEU A 268 4.60 4.88 27.37
CA LEU A 268 4.84 6.31 27.21
C LEU A 268 5.95 6.80 28.16
N ASN A 269 6.85 7.63 27.66
CA ASN A 269 7.97 8.18 28.42
C ASN A 269 8.35 9.56 27.84
N PRO A 270 9.22 10.36 28.53
CA PRO A 270 9.55 11.73 28.11
C PRO A 270 10.21 11.88 26.73
N ASN A 271 10.73 10.81 26.16
CA ASN A 271 11.30 10.80 24.81
C ASN A 271 10.29 10.44 23.72
N VAL A 272 9.07 10.05 24.09
CA VAL A 272 7.99 9.70 23.16
C VAL A 272 7.03 10.86 23.00
N ILE A 273 6.76 11.21 21.77
CA ILE A 273 5.78 12.23 21.35
C ILE A 273 4.66 11.49 20.62
N ASP A 274 3.50 11.36 21.24
CA ASP A 274 2.32 10.80 20.63
C ASP A 274 1.57 11.91 19.87
N ALA A 275 1.69 11.92 18.54
CA ALA A 275 1.02 12.90 17.69
C ALA A 275 -0.43 12.48 17.35
N GLY A 276 -0.84 11.28 17.77
CA GLY A 276 -2.15 10.73 17.46
C GLY A 276 -2.32 10.40 15.97
N TRP A 277 -3.58 10.27 15.54
CA TRP A 277 -3.89 10.03 14.14
C TRP A 277 -3.64 11.29 13.28
N ILE A 278 -2.85 11.12 12.23
CA ILE A 278 -2.48 12.20 11.30
C ILE A 278 -3.14 11.93 9.94
N PRO A 279 -3.87 12.90 9.36
CA PRO A 279 -4.35 12.78 7.99
C PRO A 279 -3.21 12.49 7.01
N SER A 280 -3.47 11.66 5.99
CA SER A 280 -2.44 11.22 5.04
C SER A 280 -1.74 12.39 4.35
N GLN A 281 -2.45 13.49 4.06
CA GLN A 281 -1.91 14.69 3.43
C GLN A 281 -0.89 15.43 4.33
N GLN A 282 -1.01 15.30 5.65
CA GLN A 282 -0.10 15.95 6.61
C GLN A 282 1.10 15.06 7.00
N LEU A 283 0.98 13.75 6.78
CA LEU A 283 1.98 12.77 7.24
C LEU A 283 3.37 13.02 6.63
N TYR A 284 3.43 13.46 5.39
CA TYR A 284 4.71 13.75 4.72
C TYR A 284 5.50 14.88 5.40
N GLY A 285 4.82 15.87 5.99
CA GLY A 285 5.47 16.88 6.82
C GLY A 285 6.17 16.27 8.03
N TYR A 286 5.58 15.26 8.67
CA TYR A 286 6.18 14.54 9.78
C TYR A 286 7.41 13.72 9.36
N PHE A 287 7.38 13.12 8.16
CA PHE A 287 8.58 12.50 7.59
C PHE A 287 9.66 13.55 7.31
N PHE A 288 9.33 14.71 6.77
CA PHE A 288 10.28 15.79 6.52
C PHE A 288 10.89 16.35 7.81
N ALA A 289 10.14 16.38 8.91
CA ALA A 289 10.63 16.84 10.21
C ALA A 289 11.64 15.89 10.86
N SER A 290 11.62 14.61 10.45
CA SER A 290 12.35 13.51 11.09
C SER A 290 13.73 13.29 10.47
N ASP A 291 14.60 12.64 11.23
CA ASP A 291 15.93 12.23 10.80
C ASP A 291 15.94 10.75 10.35
N LEU A 292 15.11 9.92 10.95
CA LEU A 292 15.02 8.48 10.68
C LEU A 292 13.56 8.02 10.74
N ALA A 293 13.15 7.17 9.81
CA ALA A 293 11.92 6.38 9.97
C ALA A 293 12.28 4.99 10.53
N PHE A 294 11.57 4.56 11.60
CA PHE A 294 11.81 3.25 12.19
C PHE A 294 10.49 2.49 12.37
N PHE A 295 10.32 1.41 11.64
CA PHE A 295 9.13 0.56 11.69
C PHE A 295 9.52 -0.85 12.13
N PRO A 296 9.47 -1.17 13.43
CA PRO A 296 10.02 -2.41 13.97
C PRO A 296 9.17 -3.66 13.70
N GLY A 297 7.92 -3.48 13.32
CA GLY A 297 6.96 -4.57 13.17
C GLY A 297 6.52 -4.83 11.75
N GLN A 298 5.28 -5.30 11.62
CA GLN A 298 4.69 -5.73 10.37
C GLN A 298 4.63 -4.60 9.33
N HIS A 299 4.91 -4.93 8.06
CA HIS A 299 4.84 -4.04 6.91
C HIS A 299 3.54 -3.24 6.80
N SER A 300 3.65 -2.01 6.36
CA SER A 300 2.55 -1.15 5.90
C SER A 300 3.07 -0.20 4.82
N VAL A 301 2.17 0.41 4.06
CA VAL A 301 2.52 1.37 3.00
C VAL A 301 3.36 2.58 3.51
N LEU A 302 3.35 2.83 4.82
CA LEU A 302 4.20 3.86 5.42
C LEU A 302 5.70 3.61 5.20
N TRP A 303 6.10 2.37 4.94
CA TRP A 303 7.49 2.04 4.64
C TRP A 303 7.91 2.66 3.31
N GLU A 304 7.12 2.45 2.27
CA GLU A 304 7.35 3.01 0.93
C GLU A 304 7.19 4.53 0.94
N GLN A 305 6.23 5.06 1.71
CA GLN A 305 6.01 6.50 1.86
C GLN A 305 7.18 7.21 2.55
N ALA A 306 7.78 6.59 3.58
CA ALA A 306 8.99 7.10 4.23
C ALA A 306 10.18 7.10 3.25
N CYS A 307 10.36 6.03 2.48
CA CYS A 307 11.40 5.95 1.44
C CYS A 307 11.20 7.02 0.35
N ALA A 308 9.95 7.21 -0.13
CA ALA A 308 9.59 8.26 -1.08
C ALA A 308 9.87 9.66 -0.54
N SER A 309 9.70 9.87 0.78
CA SER A 309 10.01 11.13 1.47
C SER A 309 11.51 11.40 1.61
N LYS A 310 12.36 10.55 1.01
CA LYS A 310 13.83 10.68 1.04
C LYS A 310 14.39 10.60 2.47
N LEU A 311 13.80 9.76 3.30
CA LEU A 311 14.19 9.55 4.70
C LEU A 311 14.96 8.23 4.82
N PRO A 312 16.10 8.20 5.54
CA PRO A 312 16.73 6.94 5.94
C PRO A 312 15.77 6.10 6.77
N CYS A 313 15.77 4.79 6.57
CA CYS A 313 14.81 3.92 7.20
C CYS A 313 15.44 2.72 7.92
N VAL A 314 14.82 2.29 9.03
CA VAL A 314 15.06 0.99 9.65
C VAL A 314 13.74 0.23 9.69
N PHE A 315 13.77 -1.00 9.25
CA PHE A 315 12.60 -1.86 9.18
C PHE A 315 12.81 -3.15 9.94
N GLY A 316 11.75 -3.66 10.55
CA GLY A 316 11.74 -5.03 11.04
C GLY A 316 12.01 -6.01 9.88
N LYS A 317 12.83 -7.02 10.11
CA LYS A 317 13.17 -8.02 9.11
C LYS A 317 11.99 -8.96 8.88
N TRP A 318 11.51 -8.99 7.63
CA TRP A 318 10.46 -9.88 7.15
C TRP A 318 10.88 -10.50 5.82
N GLU A 319 10.55 -11.78 5.64
CA GLU A 319 10.77 -12.46 4.37
C GLU A 319 10.00 -11.77 3.24
N GLY A 320 10.67 -11.54 2.10
CA GLY A 320 10.06 -10.90 0.92
C GLY A 320 9.60 -9.45 1.12
N MET A 321 10.19 -8.70 2.06
CA MET A 321 9.91 -7.28 2.31
C MET A 321 11.16 -6.40 2.19
N ASP A 322 12.14 -6.85 1.40
CA ASP A 322 13.42 -6.14 1.16
C ASP A 322 13.35 -5.11 0.03
N HIS A 323 12.24 -5.04 -0.70
CA HIS A 323 11.99 -4.12 -1.82
C HIS A 323 12.08 -2.63 -1.42
N VAL A 324 12.00 -2.32 -0.14
CA VAL A 324 12.11 -0.95 0.40
C VAL A 324 13.57 -0.47 0.57
N ASN A 325 14.56 -1.35 0.34
CA ASN A 325 15.96 -0.96 0.32
C ASN A 325 16.48 -0.84 -1.11
N ASN A 326 16.39 0.34 -1.68
CA ASN A 326 16.85 0.61 -3.04
C ASN A 326 18.08 1.53 -3.04
N GLY A 327 19.25 0.93 -3.02
CA GLY A 327 20.53 1.65 -3.05
C GLY A 327 21.14 1.95 -1.69
N GLY A 328 20.67 1.31 -0.60
CA GLY A 328 21.25 1.45 0.74
C GLY A 328 20.56 2.45 1.66
N ASN A 329 19.34 2.91 1.27
CA ASN A 329 18.53 3.84 2.07
C ASN A 329 17.93 3.23 3.33
N ALA A 330 18.00 1.90 3.48
CA ALA A 330 17.38 1.21 4.60
C ALA A 330 18.30 0.15 5.25
N ARG A 331 17.98 -0.17 6.53
CA ARG A 331 18.52 -1.31 7.26
C ARG A 331 17.38 -2.20 7.74
N PHE A 332 17.67 -3.48 7.90
CA PHE A 332 16.73 -4.47 8.42
C PHE A 332 17.26 -5.05 9.72
N LEU A 333 16.38 -5.13 10.72
CA LEU A 333 16.72 -5.58 12.06
C LEU A 333 15.72 -6.63 12.54
N ASP A 334 16.21 -7.64 13.25
CA ASP A 334 15.34 -8.52 14.02
C ASP A 334 14.88 -7.81 15.29
N CYS A 335 13.66 -7.27 15.26
CA CYS A 335 13.11 -6.47 16.34
C CYS A 335 12.42 -7.36 17.36
N SER A 336 13.19 -8.08 18.17
CA SER A 336 12.69 -8.97 19.22
C SER A 336 12.84 -8.43 20.65
N ALA A 337 13.73 -7.44 20.85
CA ALA A 337 13.97 -6.82 22.15
C ALA A 337 14.36 -5.35 22.02
N PRO A 338 14.01 -4.48 23.01
CA PRO A 338 14.32 -3.04 22.98
C PRO A 338 15.82 -2.73 22.83
N GLU A 339 16.70 -3.57 23.38
CA GLU A 339 18.15 -3.40 23.33
C GLU A 339 18.67 -3.41 21.89
N GLN A 340 18.17 -4.30 21.06
CA GLN A 340 18.54 -4.37 19.64
C GLN A 340 18.16 -3.09 18.88
N LEU A 341 16.98 -2.52 19.18
CA LEU A 341 16.51 -1.29 18.56
C LEU A 341 17.36 -0.11 19.05
N ARG A 342 17.70 -0.08 20.35
CA ARG A 342 18.58 0.92 20.95
C ARG A 342 19.96 0.91 20.31
N ASP A 343 20.58 -0.24 20.18
CA ASP A 343 21.89 -0.40 19.56
C ASP A 343 21.89 0.09 18.11
N MET A 344 20.85 -0.22 17.33
CA MET A 344 20.69 0.28 15.96
C MET A 344 20.56 1.81 15.93
N ILE A 345 19.81 2.42 16.84
CA ILE A 345 19.67 3.88 16.94
C ILE A 345 21.04 4.52 17.25
N LEU A 346 21.79 3.99 18.20
CA LEU A 346 23.12 4.48 18.57
C LEU A 346 24.14 4.30 17.44
N GLN A 347 24.07 3.17 16.72
CA GLN A 347 24.91 2.90 15.56
C GLN A 347 24.67 3.92 14.42
N LEU A 348 23.43 4.38 14.26
CA LEU A 348 23.08 5.29 13.15
C LEU A 348 23.18 6.77 13.54
N ARG A 349 22.83 7.14 14.76
CA ARG A 349 22.71 8.55 15.18
C ARG A 349 23.97 9.36 14.87
N PHE A 350 23.87 10.26 13.88
CA PHE A 350 24.93 11.18 13.44
C PHE A 350 26.26 10.54 12.99
N THR A 351 26.25 9.24 12.64
CA THR A 351 27.45 8.51 12.21
C THR A 351 27.69 8.63 10.70
N PRO A 352 28.89 8.25 10.20
CA PRO A 352 29.15 8.15 8.78
C PRO A 352 28.22 7.17 8.07
N GLU A 353 27.80 6.09 8.70
CA GLU A 353 26.84 5.14 8.14
C GLU A 353 25.47 5.80 7.89
N TYR A 354 24.97 6.58 8.86
CA TYR A 354 23.78 7.38 8.68
C TYR A 354 23.89 8.33 7.50
N GLN A 355 25.02 9.01 7.31
CA GLN A 355 25.22 9.91 6.19
C GLN A 355 25.20 9.18 4.84
N GLN A 356 25.72 7.95 4.78
CA GLN A 356 25.63 7.11 3.58
C GLN A 356 24.16 6.71 3.29
N MET A 357 23.41 6.32 4.33
CA MET A 357 21.98 6.02 4.17
C MET A 357 21.19 7.24 3.72
N LEU A 358 21.48 8.42 4.28
CA LEU A 358 20.83 9.68 3.91
C LEU A 358 21.11 10.05 2.45
N ALA A 359 22.36 9.91 2.00
CA ALA A 359 22.72 10.13 0.60
C ALA A 359 22.00 9.14 -0.32
N ALA A 360 21.91 7.88 0.05
CA ALA A 360 21.17 6.86 -0.70
C ALA A 360 19.66 7.17 -0.74
N ALA A 361 19.06 7.56 0.39
CA ALA A 361 17.66 7.94 0.49
C ALA A 361 17.32 9.15 -0.38
N ARG A 362 18.23 10.12 -0.47
CA ARG A 362 18.07 11.34 -1.28
C ARG A 362 18.39 11.16 -2.76
N SER A 363 18.87 10.00 -3.17
CA SER A 363 19.12 9.71 -4.59
C SER A 363 17.83 9.46 -5.36
N ASP A 364 17.93 9.45 -6.68
CA ASP A 364 16.83 9.11 -7.61
C ASP A 364 16.41 7.63 -7.54
N LYS A 365 17.23 6.77 -6.92
CA LYS A 365 16.89 5.36 -6.73
C LYS A 365 15.62 5.14 -5.92
N THR A 366 15.29 6.06 -5.02
CA THR A 366 14.04 5.99 -4.22
C THR A 366 12.83 6.59 -4.93
N ASP A 367 12.99 7.15 -6.15
CA ASP A 367 11.87 7.65 -6.95
C ASP A 367 10.92 6.55 -7.42
N ILE A 368 11.36 5.29 -7.39
CA ILE A 368 10.50 4.14 -7.67
C ILE A 368 9.28 4.06 -6.74
N TYR A 369 9.33 4.69 -5.56
CA TYR A 369 8.23 4.76 -4.60
C TYR A 369 7.28 5.93 -4.85
N LEU A 370 7.45 6.70 -5.92
CA LEU A 370 6.54 7.75 -6.36
C LEU A 370 5.44 7.16 -7.24
N TYR A 371 4.18 7.55 -7.01
CA TYR A 371 3.08 7.01 -7.82
C TYR A 371 3.15 7.42 -9.29
N SER A 372 3.82 8.51 -9.65
CA SER A 372 4.13 8.82 -11.05
C SER A 372 4.92 7.69 -11.72
N ARG A 373 5.96 7.18 -11.06
CA ARG A 373 6.77 6.06 -11.55
C ARG A 373 6.06 4.72 -11.51
N ILE A 374 5.26 4.49 -10.48
CA ILE A 374 4.43 3.29 -10.33
C ILE A 374 3.39 3.22 -11.45
N ALA A 375 2.76 4.35 -11.79
CA ALA A 375 1.79 4.43 -12.88
C ALA A 375 2.43 4.14 -14.24
N GLU A 376 3.62 4.70 -14.53
CA GLU A 376 4.40 4.38 -15.73
C GLU A 376 4.68 2.87 -15.81
N LYS A 377 5.23 2.29 -14.74
CA LYS A 377 5.56 0.86 -14.66
C LYS A 377 4.33 -0.03 -14.86
N SER A 378 3.19 0.35 -14.30
CA SER A 378 1.95 -0.43 -14.42
C SER A 378 1.49 -0.64 -15.86
N LEU A 379 1.91 0.23 -16.79
CA LEU A 379 1.50 0.23 -18.19
C LEU A 379 2.60 -0.25 -19.15
N GLU A 380 3.80 -0.58 -18.68
CA GLU A 380 4.92 -0.99 -19.55
C GLU A 380 4.57 -2.10 -20.52
N CYS A 381 3.82 -3.11 -20.09
CA CYS A 381 3.43 -4.22 -20.96
C CYS A 381 2.30 -3.86 -21.95
N ALA A 382 1.61 -2.73 -21.77
CA ALA A 382 0.60 -2.23 -22.69
C ALA A 382 1.20 -1.31 -23.76
N VAL A 383 2.32 -0.65 -23.45
CA VAL A 383 3.00 0.29 -24.38
C VAL A 383 3.94 -0.44 -25.34
N ARG A 384 4.50 -1.59 -24.95
CA ARG A 384 5.45 -2.38 -25.76
C ARG A 384 4.80 -3.20 -26.89
N LYS A 385 3.51 -3.00 -27.15
CA LYS A 385 2.81 -3.54 -28.34
C LYS A 385 2.76 -2.49 -29.43
#